data_5c6f89fadb2003c62905418c4c7223dc
#
_entry.id   5c6f89fadb2003c62905418c4c7223dc
#
_cell.length_a   1.000
_cell.length_b   1.000
_cell.length_c   1.000
_cell.angle_alpha   90.00
_cell.angle_beta   90.00
_cell.angle_gamma   90.00
#
_symmetry.space_group_name_H-M   'P 1'
#
loop_
_entity.id
_entity.type
_entity.pdbx_description
1 polymer ?
#
loop_
_entity_poly.entity_id
_entity_poly.type
_entity_poly.pdbx_seq_one_letter_code
_entity_poly.pdbx_strand_id
1 'polypeptide(L)'
;MAAFCVSCGNPLADGAKFCTKCGATQPVAPAAPVGTVMSPAPTAPASKGSSTGMKILIGVLVFFMFLILVVAGSCVYIGYRVKQRAHEFSQSMGGNTKPYTGRRQPCAMLSTSEASAALGEPVASVEQRGTTICAYSYGPGGSKSFDVDYAWEGGGIAMGLTHGAMKHVAGMDTFTTLEGIGDEAYMAPGNSSLLMRKGDVMVTIDLRENGISPDAAQNMARKIASHL
;
A
#
# COMPACT_ATOMS: atom_id res chain seq x y z
N MET A 1 13.90 36.75 26.55
CA MET A 1 12.64 35.95 26.34
C MET A 1 13.05 34.72 25.52
N ALA A 2 12.65 33.54 25.96
CA ALA A 2 13.01 32.33 25.20
C ALA A 2 12.24 32.30 23.89
N ALA A 3 12.97 32.26 22.76
CA ALA A 3 12.40 32.11 21.43
C ALA A 3 12.25 30.64 21.10
N PHE A 4 11.16 30.27 20.44
CA PHE A 4 10.91 28.89 20.00
C PHE A 4 10.87 28.81 18.48
N CYS A 5 11.33 27.70 17.92
CA CYS A 5 11.29 27.47 16.49
C CYS A 5 9.85 27.35 15.97
N VAL A 6 9.49 28.16 14.97
CA VAL A 6 8.13 28.18 14.39
C VAL A 6 7.74 26.88 13.67
N SER A 7 8.73 26.04 13.28
CA SER A 7 8.48 24.79 12.59
C SER A 7 8.42 23.55 13.47
N CYS A 8 9.18 23.50 14.58
CA CYS A 8 9.27 22.29 15.40
C CYS A 8 9.14 22.53 16.91
N GLY A 9 8.90 23.78 17.36
CA GLY A 9 8.70 24.14 18.76
C GLY A 9 9.94 24.02 19.67
N ASN A 10 11.14 23.72 19.14
CA ASN A 10 12.34 23.58 19.96
C ASN A 10 12.84 24.94 20.45
N PRO A 11 13.29 25.09 21.74
CA PRO A 11 13.85 26.33 22.21
C PRO A 11 15.11 26.74 21.43
N LEU A 12 15.20 28.02 21.10
CA LEU A 12 16.27 28.62 20.33
C LEU A 12 17.12 29.54 21.19
N ALA A 13 18.42 29.60 20.96
CA ALA A 13 19.27 30.59 21.53
C ALA A 13 18.92 31.99 20.97
N ASP A 14 19.06 33.02 21.76
CA ASP A 14 18.75 34.40 21.35
C ASP A 14 19.57 34.78 20.10
N GLY A 15 18.87 35.20 19.04
CA GLY A 15 19.48 35.61 17.79
C GLY A 15 19.81 34.49 16.81
N ALA A 16 19.42 33.24 17.06
CA ALA A 16 19.67 32.12 16.16
C ALA A 16 18.91 32.29 14.85
N LYS A 17 19.62 32.31 13.71
CA LYS A 17 19.07 32.41 12.37
C LYS A 17 18.51 31.07 11.84
N PHE A 18 18.95 29.95 12.41
CA PHE A 18 18.56 28.60 12.02
C PHE A 18 18.29 27.75 13.25
N CYS A 19 17.32 26.87 13.17
CA CYS A 19 17.05 25.89 14.23
C CYS A 19 18.05 24.74 14.13
N THR A 20 18.81 24.46 15.19
CA THR A 20 19.79 23.36 15.24
C THR A 20 19.16 21.97 15.17
N LYS A 21 17.87 21.85 15.46
CA LYS A 21 17.15 20.56 15.46
C LYS A 21 16.52 20.20 14.11
N CYS A 22 15.96 21.19 13.38
CA CYS A 22 15.21 20.92 12.14
C CYS A 22 15.74 21.71 10.93
N GLY A 23 16.78 22.56 11.10
CA GLY A 23 17.37 23.35 10.02
C GLY A 23 16.53 24.52 9.50
N ALA A 24 15.32 24.75 10.02
CA ALA A 24 14.45 25.82 9.54
C ALA A 24 14.99 27.20 9.84
N THR A 25 14.96 28.11 8.84
CA THR A 25 15.29 29.53 8.99
C THR A 25 14.27 30.24 9.88
N GLN A 26 14.72 31.07 10.79
CA GLN A 26 13.87 31.85 11.68
C GLN A 26 13.75 33.29 11.19
N PRO A 27 12.55 33.91 11.24
CA PRO A 27 12.38 35.32 10.93
C PRO A 27 13.15 36.16 11.99
N VAL A 28 14.14 36.93 11.54
CA VAL A 28 14.84 37.88 12.41
C VAL A 28 13.90 39.06 12.58
N ALA A 29 13.45 39.31 13.82
CA ALA A 29 12.68 40.53 14.12
C ALA A 29 13.58 41.75 13.84
N PRO A 30 13.12 42.72 13.03
CA PRO A 30 13.90 43.92 12.79
C PRO A 30 14.05 44.71 14.14
N ALA A 31 15.29 45.05 14.46
CA ALA A 31 15.61 45.90 15.60
C ALA A 31 14.90 47.26 15.44
N ALA A 32 14.21 47.69 16.46
CA ALA A 32 13.52 48.97 16.46
C ALA A 32 14.53 50.11 16.25
N PRO A 33 14.29 51.05 15.32
CA PRO A 33 15.15 52.20 15.13
C PRO A 33 14.89 53.22 16.26
N VAL A 34 15.96 53.62 16.91
CA VAL A 34 16.02 54.78 17.83
C VAL A 34 15.72 56.03 17.00
N GLY A 35 14.84 56.88 17.54
CA GLY A 35 14.27 58.04 16.90
C GLY A 35 15.28 59.03 16.37
N THR A 36 14.96 59.61 15.22
CA THR A 36 15.60 60.83 14.70
C THR A 36 14.54 61.75 14.11
N VAL A 37 14.54 62.94 14.65
CA VAL A 37 13.96 64.22 14.34
C VAL A 37 13.26 64.37 12.97
N MET A 38 12.04 64.95 13.03
CA MET A 38 11.23 65.42 11.93
C MET A 38 11.97 66.40 11.03
N SER A 39 11.94 66.16 9.71
CA SER A 39 12.17 67.18 8.66
C SER A 39 10.98 67.09 7.68
N PRO A 40 10.49 68.28 7.19
CA PRO A 40 9.21 68.31 6.44
C PRO A 40 9.31 67.62 5.08
N ALA A 41 8.25 66.92 4.76
CA ALA A 41 8.11 66.13 3.53
C ALA A 41 8.05 67.01 2.26
N PRO A 42 8.76 66.61 1.18
CA PRO A 42 8.39 67.10 -0.17
C PRO A 42 7.18 66.30 -0.67
N THR A 43 6.20 67.03 -1.15
CA THR A 43 5.01 66.55 -1.84
C THR A 43 5.41 65.64 -3.02
N ALA A 44 5.11 64.34 -2.90
CA ALA A 44 5.29 63.38 -4.01
C ALA A 44 4.25 63.65 -5.13
N PRO A 45 4.65 63.67 -6.40
CA PRO A 45 3.69 63.70 -7.48
C PRO A 45 2.85 62.43 -7.56
N ALA A 46 1.55 62.60 -7.70
CA ALA A 46 0.61 61.49 -7.90
C ALA A 46 1.03 60.64 -9.11
N SER A 47 1.50 59.42 -8.85
CA SER A 47 1.78 58.48 -9.91
C SER A 47 0.47 58.01 -10.51
N LYS A 48 0.21 58.35 -11.76
CA LYS A 48 -0.83 57.76 -12.61
C LYS A 48 -0.55 56.27 -12.67
N GLY A 49 -1.41 55.47 -11.98
CA GLY A 49 -1.32 54.01 -11.98
C GLY A 49 -1.34 53.50 -13.41
N SER A 50 -0.22 52.96 -13.86
CA SER A 50 -0.09 52.30 -15.14
C SER A 50 -0.97 51.05 -15.16
N SER A 51 -2.02 51.07 -16.00
CA SER A 51 -2.95 49.92 -16.20
C SER A 51 -2.26 48.65 -16.72
N THR A 52 -0.99 48.75 -17.05
CA THR A 52 -0.17 47.63 -17.57
C THR A 52 0.10 46.55 -16.51
N GLY A 53 0.35 46.93 -15.24
CA GLY A 53 0.58 45.96 -14.16
C GLY A 53 -0.64 45.10 -13.86
N MET A 54 -1.83 45.69 -13.90
CA MET A 54 -3.09 44.95 -13.67
C MET A 54 -3.37 43.96 -14.80
N LYS A 55 -3.05 44.29 -16.06
CA LYS A 55 -3.19 43.37 -17.21
C LYS A 55 -2.24 42.19 -17.14
N ILE A 56 -1.01 42.42 -16.69
CA ILE A 56 -0.02 41.35 -16.48
C ILE A 56 -0.46 40.43 -15.33
N LEU A 57 -0.96 40.96 -14.21
CA LEU A 57 -1.43 40.20 -13.07
C LEU A 57 -2.63 39.34 -13.44
N ILE A 58 -3.60 39.87 -14.19
CA ILE A 58 -4.75 39.10 -14.69
C ILE A 58 -4.27 38.03 -15.68
N GLY A 59 -3.33 38.29 -16.55
CA GLY A 59 -2.77 37.32 -17.49
C GLY A 59 -2.08 36.13 -16.76
N VAL A 60 -1.30 36.44 -15.73
CA VAL A 60 -0.65 35.41 -14.89
C VAL A 60 -1.68 34.56 -14.14
N LEU A 61 -2.72 35.21 -13.60
CA LEU A 61 -3.77 34.49 -12.84
C LEU A 61 -4.58 33.57 -13.78
N VAL A 62 -4.94 34.01 -14.96
CA VAL A 62 -5.61 33.20 -16.00
C VAL A 62 -4.72 32.04 -16.45
N PHE A 63 -3.42 32.26 -16.62
CA PHE A 63 -2.47 31.22 -16.98
C PHE A 63 -2.36 30.16 -15.90
N PHE A 64 -2.27 30.56 -14.62
CA PHE A 64 -2.26 29.59 -13.51
C PHE A 64 -3.58 28.83 -13.38
N MET A 65 -4.73 29.47 -13.56
CA MET A 65 -6.02 28.80 -13.59
C MET A 65 -6.10 27.78 -14.74
N PHE A 66 -5.59 28.13 -15.92
CA PHE A 66 -5.54 27.19 -17.05
C PHE A 66 -4.61 25.98 -16.74
N LEU A 67 -3.45 26.22 -16.14
CA LEU A 67 -2.54 25.16 -15.70
C LEU A 67 -3.22 24.20 -14.69
N ILE A 68 -3.94 24.73 -13.71
CA ILE A 68 -4.68 23.92 -12.72
C ILE A 68 -5.75 23.07 -13.41
N LEU A 69 -6.49 23.65 -14.36
CA LEU A 69 -7.52 22.92 -15.12
C LEU A 69 -6.91 21.80 -15.98
N VAL A 70 -5.76 22.06 -16.62
CA VAL A 70 -5.05 21.04 -17.41
C VAL A 70 -4.54 19.91 -16.51
N VAL A 71 -3.96 20.23 -15.36
CA VAL A 71 -3.49 19.21 -14.40
C VAL A 71 -4.66 18.42 -13.83
N ALA A 72 -5.73 19.09 -13.39
CA ALA A 72 -6.93 18.43 -12.87
C ALA A 72 -7.60 17.56 -13.95
N GLY A 73 -7.74 18.06 -15.16
CA GLY A 73 -8.27 17.31 -16.31
C GLY A 73 -7.42 16.10 -16.66
N SER A 74 -6.08 16.25 -16.62
CA SER A 74 -5.15 15.13 -16.84
C SER A 74 -5.26 14.06 -15.76
N CYS A 75 -5.39 14.44 -14.49
CA CYS A 75 -5.58 13.49 -13.40
C CYS A 75 -6.90 12.71 -13.53
N VAL A 76 -7.99 13.39 -13.89
CA VAL A 76 -9.30 12.75 -14.14
C VAL A 76 -9.21 11.82 -15.36
N TYR A 77 -8.60 12.30 -16.46
CA TYR A 77 -8.44 11.50 -17.68
C TYR A 77 -7.55 10.27 -17.45
N ILE A 78 -6.44 10.42 -16.74
CA ILE A 78 -5.56 9.29 -16.38
C ILE A 78 -6.30 8.32 -15.45
N GLY A 79 -7.01 8.82 -14.45
CA GLY A 79 -7.82 7.99 -13.55
C GLY A 79 -8.90 7.20 -14.30
N TYR A 80 -9.59 7.83 -15.25
CA TYR A 80 -10.59 7.16 -16.09
C TYR A 80 -9.95 6.11 -17.02
N ARG A 81 -8.82 6.43 -17.66
CA ARG A 81 -8.06 5.50 -18.51
C ARG A 81 -7.48 4.33 -17.73
N VAL A 82 -6.96 4.59 -16.52
CA VAL A 82 -6.46 3.53 -15.63
C VAL A 82 -7.61 2.61 -15.21
N LYS A 83 -8.78 3.16 -14.89
CA LYS A 83 -9.96 2.35 -14.55
C LYS A 83 -10.44 1.47 -15.72
N GLN A 84 -10.48 2.01 -16.95
CA GLN A 84 -10.83 1.21 -18.13
C GLN A 84 -9.78 0.14 -18.43
N ARG A 85 -8.49 0.47 -18.39
CA ARG A 85 -7.42 -0.51 -18.60
C ARG A 85 -7.32 -1.53 -17.45
N ALA A 86 -7.64 -1.14 -16.22
CA ALA A 86 -7.73 -2.09 -15.12
C ALA A 86 -8.84 -3.12 -15.34
N HIS A 87 -9.98 -2.73 -15.92
CA HIS A 87 -11.03 -3.68 -16.32
C HIS A 87 -10.59 -4.61 -17.45
N GLU A 88 -9.96 -4.09 -18.51
CA GLU A 88 -9.43 -4.89 -19.61
C GLU A 88 -8.28 -5.80 -19.14
N PHE A 89 -7.40 -5.27 -18.29
CA PHE A 89 -6.29 -6.00 -17.69
C PHE A 89 -6.78 -7.08 -16.71
N SER A 90 -7.81 -6.79 -15.92
CA SER A 90 -8.47 -7.75 -15.04
C SER A 90 -9.15 -8.88 -15.85
N GLN A 91 -9.76 -8.56 -16.97
CA GLN A 91 -10.34 -9.56 -17.86
C GLN A 91 -9.27 -10.40 -18.60
N SER A 92 -8.14 -9.81 -18.95
CA SER A 92 -7.06 -10.51 -19.66
C SER A 92 -6.17 -11.35 -18.73
N MET A 93 -6.05 -10.96 -17.46
CA MET A 93 -5.19 -11.65 -16.48
C MET A 93 -5.95 -12.60 -15.55
N GLY A 94 -7.24 -12.40 -15.35
CA GLY A 94 -8.01 -13.15 -14.35
C GLY A 94 -9.15 -13.99 -14.87
N GLY A 95 -9.45 -13.94 -16.18
CA GLY A 95 -10.66 -14.57 -16.69
C GLY A 95 -11.93 -14.07 -16.01
N ASN A 96 -13.06 -14.63 -16.37
CA ASN A 96 -14.39 -14.32 -15.80
C ASN A 96 -14.51 -14.94 -14.40
N THR A 97 -13.73 -14.42 -13.40
CA THR A 97 -13.77 -14.92 -12.05
C THR A 97 -15.08 -14.50 -11.39
N LYS A 98 -15.84 -15.47 -10.91
CA LYS A 98 -17.07 -15.18 -10.16
C LYS A 98 -16.67 -14.62 -8.80
N PRO A 99 -17.22 -13.45 -8.38
CA PRO A 99 -16.97 -12.92 -7.04
C PRO A 99 -17.36 -13.94 -5.98
N TYR A 100 -16.54 -14.02 -4.93
CA TYR A 100 -16.87 -14.86 -3.79
C TYR A 100 -18.02 -14.25 -2.99
N THR A 101 -19.11 -15.00 -2.86
CA THR A 101 -20.32 -14.55 -2.16
C THR A 101 -20.51 -15.22 -0.80
N GLY A 102 -19.62 -16.12 -0.42
CA GLY A 102 -19.63 -16.84 0.85
C GLY A 102 -19.21 -15.97 2.04
N ARG A 103 -19.23 -16.57 3.23
CA ARG A 103 -18.75 -15.91 4.44
C ARG A 103 -17.24 -15.82 4.43
N ARG A 104 -16.71 -14.62 4.59
CA ARG A 104 -15.26 -14.34 4.66
C ARG A 104 -14.72 -14.67 6.06
N GLN A 105 -14.66 -15.95 6.38
CA GLN A 105 -14.17 -16.48 7.64
C GLN A 105 -12.95 -17.37 7.36
N PRO A 106 -11.72 -16.85 7.45
CA PRO A 106 -10.52 -17.57 7.03
C PRO A 106 -10.33 -18.89 7.78
N CYS A 107 -10.61 -18.93 9.08
CA CYS A 107 -10.46 -20.15 9.90
C CYS A 107 -11.60 -21.17 9.70
N ALA A 108 -12.66 -20.82 8.99
CA ALA A 108 -13.71 -21.78 8.65
C ALA A 108 -13.39 -22.61 7.39
N MET A 109 -12.39 -22.17 6.61
CA MET A 109 -12.01 -22.82 5.33
C MET A 109 -11.10 -24.03 5.53
N LEU A 110 -10.49 -24.19 6.68
CA LEU A 110 -9.69 -25.36 7.05
C LEU A 110 -9.90 -25.65 8.53
N SER A 111 -10.55 -26.75 8.85
CA SER A 111 -10.78 -27.15 10.24
C SER A 111 -9.49 -27.64 10.91
N THR A 112 -9.44 -27.59 12.24
CA THR A 112 -8.31 -28.12 13.02
C THR A 112 -8.03 -29.61 12.74
N SER A 113 -9.09 -30.40 12.53
CA SER A 113 -8.98 -31.83 12.22
C SER A 113 -8.37 -32.06 10.82
N GLU A 114 -8.77 -31.28 9.83
CA GLU A 114 -8.22 -31.37 8.48
C GLU A 114 -6.76 -30.94 8.44
N ALA A 115 -6.44 -29.83 9.14
CA ALA A 115 -5.07 -29.37 9.26
C ALA A 115 -4.19 -30.42 9.98
N SER A 116 -4.66 -30.96 11.09
CA SER A 116 -3.95 -32.05 11.84
C SER A 116 -3.72 -33.29 10.98
N ALA A 117 -4.75 -33.68 10.21
CA ALA A 117 -4.63 -34.84 9.32
C ALA A 117 -3.61 -34.62 8.18
N ALA A 118 -3.55 -33.39 7.65
CA ALA A 118 -2.58 -33.03 6.61
C ALA A 118 -1.14 -32.94 7.15
N LEU A 119 -0.98 -32.39 8.36
CA LEU A 119 0.32 -32.23 9.01
C LEU A 119 0.89 -33.54 9.59
N GLY A 120 0.01 -34.49 9.92
CA GLY A 120 0.39 -35.66 10.72
C GLY A 120 0.69 -35.38 12.20
N GLU A 121 0.44 -34.13 12.63
CA GLU A 121 0.64 -33.63 14.00
C GLU A 121 -0.62 -32.87 14.45
N PRO A 122 -0.99 -32.93 15.76
CA PRO A 122 -2.17 -32.25 16.25
C PRO A 122 -2.00 -30.72 16.20
N VAL A 123 -3.04 -30.02 15.71
CA VAL A 123 -3.16 -28.57 15.81
C VAL A 123 -3.58 -28.22 17.24
N ALA A 124 -2.77 -27.42 17.93
CA ALA A 124 -2.96 -27.04 19.33
C ALA A 124 -3.91 -25.84 19.47
N SER A 125 -3.82 -24.87 18.58
CA SER A 125 -4.69 -23.69 18.57
C SER A 125 -4.85 -23.10 17.18
N VAL A 126 -5.96 -22.37 16.99
CA VAL A 126 -6.27 -21.63 15.77
C VAL A 126 -6.67 -20.22 16.17
N GLU A 127 -6.08 -19.23 15.53
CA GLU A 127 -6.32 -17.82 15.76
C GLU A 127 -6.69 -17.12 14.47
N GLN A 128 -7.84 -16.46 14.45
CA GLN A 128 -8.22 -15.61 13.33
C GLN A 128 -7.62 -14.21 13.51
N ARG A 129 -6.81 -13.76 12.54
CA ARG A 129 -6.24 -12.42 12.50
C ARG A 129 -6.91 -11.61 11.41
N GLY A 130 -7.79 -10.70 11.85
CA GLY A 130 -8.61 -9.91 10.93
C GLY A 130 -9.60 -10.75 10.13
N THR A 131 -9.82 -10.36 8.87
CA THR A 131 -10.76 -11.02 7.95
C THR A 131 -10.07 -11.86 6.87
N THR A 132 -8.75 -11.90 6.86
CA THR A 132 -7.97 -12.52 5.79
C THR A 132 -7.02 -13.61 6.25
N ILE A 133 -6.61 -13.63 7.51
CA ILE A 133 -5.58 -14.56 7.98
C ILE A 133 -6.15 -15.54 9.02
N CYS A 134 -5.80 -16.80 8.85
CA CYS A 134 -5.96 -17.83 9.88
C CYS A 134 -4.60 -18.40 10.25
N ALA A 135 -4.21 -18.25 11.52
CA ALA A 135 -2.98 -18.76 12.08
C ALA A 135 -3.23 -20.07 12.81
N TYR A 136 -2.43 -21.07 12.53
CA TYR A 136 -2.49 -22.40 13.14
C TYR A 136 -1.21 -22.65 13.93
N SER A 137 -1.35 -23.05 15.21
CA SER A 137 -0.23 -23.52 16.01
C SER A 137 -0.31 -25.03 16.18
N TYR A 138 0.79 -25.75 16.01
CA TYR A 138 0.83 -27.20 16.03
C TYR A 138 2.15 -27.72 16.64
N GLY A 139 2.26 -29.03 16.78
CA GLY A 139 3.41 -29.67 17.42
C GLY A 139 3.42 -29.52 18.94
N PRO A 140 4.47 -30.04 19.64
CA PRO A 140 4.56 -30.05 21.09
C PRO A 140 4.47 -28.61 21.67
N GLY A 141 3.44 -28.38 22.49
CA GLY A 141 3.21 -27.07 23.11
C GLY A 141 2.88 -25.93 22.13
N GLY A 142 2.51 -26.24 20.88
CA GLY A 142 2.23 -25.18 19.87
C GLY A 142 3.50 -24.46 19.38
N SER A 143 4.64 -25.15 19.40
CA SER A 143 5.95 -24.57 19.08
C SER A 143 6.14 -24.23 17.59
N LYS A 144 5.30 -24.79 16.74
CA LYS A 144 5.29 -24.55 15.30
C LYS A 144 4.02 -23.80 14.93
N SER A 145 4.08 -22.95 13.92
CA SER A 145 2.90 -22.23 13.40
C SER A 145 2.95 -22.08 11.89
N PHE A 146 1.83 -21.89 11.24
CA PHE A 146 1.73 -21.45 9.86
C PHE A 146 0.51 -20.58 9.70
N ASP A 147 0.60 -19.69 8.71
CA ASP A 147 -0.48 -18.79 8.38
C ASP A 147 -1.07 -19.17 7.02
N VAL A 148 -2.40 -19.04 6.92
CA VAL A 148 -3.15 -19.13 5.68
C VAL A 148 -3.77 -17.78 5.43
N ASP A 149 -3.38 -17.12 4.34
CA ASP A 149 -3.87 -15.79 3.96
C ASP A 149 -4.84 -15.90 2.79
N TYR A 150 -5.93 -15.12 2.86
CA TYR A 150 -7.02 -15.10 1.89
C TYR A 150 -7.19 -13.71 1.28
N ALA A 151 -6.95 -13.57 -0.01
CA ALA A 151 -7.44 -12.44 -0.79
C ALA A 151 -8.82 -12.81 -1.34
N TRP A 152 -9.89 -12.35 -0.67
CA TRP A 152 -11.27 -12.70 -0.99
C TRP A 152 -11.79 -12.12 -2.30
N GLU A 153 -11.12 -11.11 -2.84
CA GLU A 153 -11.44 -10.40 -4.07
C GLU A 153 -10.17 -10.16 -4.89
N GLY A 154 -10.31 -10.16 -6.20
CA GLY A 154 -9.19 -9.88 -7.10
C GLY A 154 -8.13 -10.99 -7.13
N GLY A 155 -8.47 -12.22 -6.72
CA GLY A 155 -7.54 -13.33 -6.65
C GLY A 155 -6.83 -13.64 -7.97
N GLY A 156 -7.53 -13.47 -9.10
CA GLY A 156 -6.92 -13.61 -10.42
C GLY A 156 -5.84 -12.57 -10.68
N ILE A 157 -6.10 -11.31 -10.31
CA ILE A 157 -5.12 -10.22 -10.44
C ILE A 157 -3.95 -10.46 -9.48
N ALA A 158 -4.23 -10.81 -8.24
CA ALA A 158 -3.22 -11.07 -7.23
C ALA A 158 -2.30 -12.23 -7.65
N MET A 159 -2.87 -13.33 -8.14
CA MET A 159 -2.12 -14.48 -8.66
C MET A 159 -1.25 -14.09 -9.86
N GLY A 160 -1.84 -13.39 -10.85
CA GLY A 160 -1.12 -12.92 -12.04
C GLY A 160 0.02 -11.96 -11.71
N LEU A 161 -0.17 -11.04 -10.76
CA LEU A 161 0.88 -10.14 -10.30
C LEU A 161 1.99 -10.89 -9.55
N THR A 162 1.63 -11.80 -8.64
CA THR A 162 2.62 -12.55 -7.86
C THR A 162 3.44 -13.46 -8.77
N HIS A 163 2.79 -14.25 -9.61
CA HIS A 163 3.47 -15.13 -10.56
C HIS A 163 4.23 -14.35 -11.64
N GLY A 164 3.62 -13.30 -12.22
CA GLY A 164 4.24 -12.47 -13.25
C GLY A 164 5.42 -11.64 -12.74
N ALA A 165 5.30 -11.02 -11.56
CA ALA A 165 6.39 -10.26 -10.98
C ALA A 165 7.61 -11.13 -10.66
N MET A 166 7.39 -12.33 -10.14
CA MET A 166 8.48 -13.24 -9.80
C MET A 166 9.15 -13.87 -11.02
N LYS A 167 8.42 -14.08 -12.13
CA LYS A 167 8.98 -14.56 -13.39
C LYS A 167 9.96 -13.56 -14.02
N HIS A 168 9.80 -12.26 -13.74
CA HIS A 168 10.67 -11.19 -14.24
C HIS A 168 11.81 -10.83 -13.30
N VAL A 169 11.80 -11.29 -12.05
CA VAL A 169 12.93 -11.11 -11.14
C VAL A 169 13.96 -12.20 -11.44
N ALA A 170 14.91 -11.85 -12.29
CA ALA A 170 16.16 -12.51 -12.60
C ALA A 170 16.26 -14.02 -12.27
N GLY A 171 15.94 -14.87 -13.25
CA GLY A 171 16.34 -16.29 -13.22
C GLY A 171 15.58 -17.19 -12.25
N MET A 172 14.49 -16.73 -11.62
CA MET A 172 13.63 -17.55 -10.78
C MET A 172 12.49 -18.21 -11.58
N ASP A 173 12.83 -18.99 -12.56
CA ASP A 173 11.90 -19.87 -13.30
C ASP A 173 11.56 -21.12 -12.46
N THR A 174 11.07 -20.91 -11.20
CA THR A 174 11.01 -22.04 -10.26
C THR A 174 9.69 -22.16 -9.51
N PHE A 175 8.62 -21.54 -10.00
CA PHE A 175 7.28 -21.92 -9.58
C PHE A 175 6.93 -23.27 -10.19
N THR A 176 6.62 -24.23 -9.34
CA THR A 176 6.10 -25.54 -9.79
C THR A 176 4.58 -25.46 -9.85
N THR A 177 4.01 -25.67 -11.03
CA THR A 177 2.56 -25.77 -11.19
C THR A 177 2.05 -27.04 -10.50
N LEU A 178 0.97 -26.89 -9.74
CA LEU A 178 0.30 -27.98 -9.03
C LEU A 178 -1.06 -28.24 -9.66
N GLU A 179 -1.32 -29.49 -10.01
CA GLU A 179 -2.57 -29.89 -10.64
C GLU A 179 -3.62 -30.34 -9.61
N GLY A 180 -4.89 -30.12 -9.93
CA GLY A 180 -6.01 -30.62 -9.09
C GLY A 180 -6.20 -29.85 -7.79
N ILE A 181 -5.72 -28.62 -7.71
CA ILE A 181 -5.90 -27.73 -6.54
C ILE A 181 -6.51 -26.42 -7.02
N GLY A 182 -7.80 -26.21 -6.70
CA GLY A 182 -8.52 -25.02 -7.14
C GLY A 182 -8.60 -24.93 -8.68
N ASP A 183 -8.61 -23.72 -9.20
CA ASP A 183 -8.57 -23.44 -10.64
C ASP A 183 -7.12 -23.38 -11.15
N GLU A 184 -6.21 -22.93 -10.30
CA GLU A 184 -4.76 -22.90 -10.52
C GLU A 184 -4.02 -22.89 -9.18
N ALA A 185 -2.87 -23.53 -9.13
CA ALA A 185 -2.01 -23.54 -7.95
C ALA A 185 -0.54 -23.65 -8.31
N TYR A 186 0.29 -23.06 -7.46
CA TYR A 186 1.74 -23.01 -7.63
C TYR A 186 2.46 -23.21 -6.29
N MET A 187 3.56 -23.95 -6.35
CA MET A 187 4.53 -23.98 -5.26
C MET A 187 5.63 -22.96 -5.56
N ALA A 188 5.87 -22.06 -4.62
CA ALA A 188 6.91 -21.06 -4.74
C ALA A 188 8.32 -21.68 -4.60
N PRO A 189 9.37 -20.99 -5.11
CA PRO A 189 10.76 -21.44 -5.04
C PRO A 189 11.17 -21.84 -3.62
N GLY A 190 11.92 -22.94 -3.51
CA GLY A 190 12.37 -23.44 -2.22
C GLY A 190 11.24 -23.98 -1.33
N ASN A 191 10.06 -24.23 -1.89
CA ASN A 191 8.86 -24.62 -1.14
C ASN A 191 8.48 -23.60 -0.06
N SER A 192 8.72 -22.32 -0.31
CA SER A 192 8.52 -21.28 0.69
C SER A 192 7.05 -20.93 0.91
N SER A 193 6.19 -21.14 -0.06
CA SER A 193 4.74 -20.96 0.05
C SER A 193 4.01 -21.72 -1.04
N LEU A 194 2.76 -22.09 -0.75
CA LEU A 194 1.81 -22.58 -1.75
C LEU A 194 0.78 -21.49 -2.02
N LEU A 195 0.62 -21.15 -3.29
CA LEU A 195 -0.39 -20.22 -3.77
C LEU A 195 -1.45 -20.99 -4.52
N MET A 196 -2.72 -20.75 -4.26
CA MET A 196 -3.81 -21.30 -5.06
C MET A 196 -4.90 -20.27 -5.29
N ARG A 197 -5.63 -20.43 -6.39
CA ARG A 197 -6.82 -19.64 -6.71
C ARG A 197 -8.03 -20.55 -6.92
N LYS A 198 -9.16 -20.07 -6.42
CA LYS A 198 -10.48 -20.66 -6.70
C LYS A 198 -11.47 -19.53 -6.93
N GLY A 199 -12.04 -19.42 -8.13
CA GLY A 199 -12.85 -18.27 -8.50
C GLY A 199 -12.07 -16.96 -8.37
N ASP A 200 -12.59 -16.03 -7.58
CA ASP A 200 -11.95 -14.74 -7.29
C ASP A 200 -11.15 -14.72 -5.97
N VAL A 201 -11.03 -15.85 -5.30
CA VAL A 201 -10.26 -15.97 -4.06
C VAL A 201 -8.86 -16.52 -4.35
N MET A 202 -7.84 -15.80 -3.88
CA MET A 202 -6.47 -16.31 -3.81
C MET A 202 -6.15 -16.70 -2.37
N VAL A 203 -5.51 -17.84 -2.20
CA VAL A 203 -5.06 -18.35 -0.89
C VAL A 203 -3.57 -18.57 -0.93
N THR A 204 -2.88 -18.11 0.09
CA THR A 204 -1.45 -18.35 0.30
C THR A 204 -1.24 -19.12 1.59
N ILE A 205 -0.55 -20.25 1.53
CA ILE A 205 -0.09 -21.00 2.72
C ILE A 205 1.40 -20.73 2.85
N ASP A 206 1.82 -20.09 3.94
CA ASP A 206 3.23 -19.83 4.22
C ASP A 206 3.90 -21.06 4.82
N LEU A 207 4.99 -21.50 4.22
CA LEU A 207 5.70 -22.72 4.58
C LEU A 207 7.12 -22.45 5.12
N ARG A 208 7.54 -21.17 5.18
CA ARG A 208 8.94 -20.79 5.42
C ARG A 208 9.50 -21.18 6.78
N GLU A 209 8.65 -21.15 7.81
CA GLU A 209 9.17 -21.17 9.17
C GLU A 209 9.16 -22.56 9.84
N ASN A 210 8.44 -23.58 9.31
CA ASN A 210 8.07 -24.71 10.18
C ASN A 210 8.18 -26.12 9.58
N GLY A 211 8.87 -26.28 8.45
CA GLY A 211 9.14 -27.60 7.88
C GLY A 211 7.88 -28.37 7.45
N ILE A 212 6.83 -27.65 7.06
CA ILE A 212 5.64 -28.27 6.47
C ILE A 212 6.05 -28.89 5.14
N SER A 213 5.75 -30.17 4.96
CA SER A 213 6.06 -30.84 3.70
C SER A 213 5.19 -30.30 2.57
N PRO A 214 5.71 -30.26 1.32
CA PRO A 214 4.92 -29.87 0.16
C PRO A 214 3.62 -30.65 0.00
N ASP A 215 3.62 -31.95 0.37
CA ASP A 215 2.45 -32.81 0.31
C ASP A 215 1.39 -32.41 1.34
N ALA A 216 1.81 -32.06 2.55
CA ALA A 216 0.90 -31.55 3.58
C ALA A 216 0.25 -30.23 3.14
N ALA A 217 1.04 -29.31 2.58
CA ALA A 217 0.54 -28.05 2.05
C ALA A 217 -0.48 -28.27 0.92
N GLN A 218 -0.19 -29.20 -0.01
CA GLN A 218 -1.11 -29.53 -1.09
C GLN A 218 -2.41 -30.15 -0.57
N ASN A 219 -2.34 -31.03 0.44
CA ASN A 219 -3.52 -31.62 1.06
C ASN A 219 -4.40 -30.55 1.73
N MET A 220 -3.80 -29.61 2.48
CA MET A 220 -4.52 -28.47 3.06
C MET A 220 -5.15 -27.61 1.97
N ALA A 221 -4.41 -27.28 0.92
CA ALA A 221 -4.90 -26.47 -0.19
C ALA A 221 -6.10 -27.13 -0.90
N ARG A 222 -6.09 -28.46 -1.12
CA ARG A 222 -7.25 -29.18 -1.69
C ARG A 222 -8.48 -29.09 -0.77
N LYS A 223 -8.27 -29.19 0.54
CA LYS A 223 -9.37 -29.05 1.52
C LYS A 223 -9.96 -27.63 1.48
N ILE A 224 -9.11 -26.61 1.53
CA ILE A 224 -9.54 -25.21 1.42
C ILE A 224 -10.30 -25.00 0.10
N ALA A 225 -9.76 -25.50 -1.03
CA ALA A 225 -10.42 -25.38 -2.32
C ALA A 225 -11.80 -26.06 -2.36
N SER A 226 -12.06 -27.08 -1.58
CA SER A 226 -13.36 -27.74 -1.51
C SER A 226 -14.42 -26.94 -0.71
N HIS A 227 -13.97 -26.03 0.15
CA HIS A 227 -14.84 -25.17 0.97
C HIS A 227 -15.09 -23.78 0.34
N LEU A 228 -14.32 -23.40 -0.69
CA LEU A 228 -14.50 -22.18 -1.50
C LEU A 228 -15.44 -22.44 -2.67
#